data_6ffdf767a8a5adc7708f9478a7a917aa
#
_entry.id   6ffdf767a8a5adc7708f9478a7a917aa
#
_cell.length_a   1.000
_cell.length_b   1.000
_cell.length_c   1.000
_cell.angle_alpha   90.00
_cell.angle_beta   90.00
_cell.angle_gamma   90.00
#
_symmetry.space_group_name_H-M   'P 1'
#
loop_
_entity.id
_entity.type
_entity.pdbx_description
1 polymer ?
#
loop_
_entity_poly.entity_id
_entity_poly.type
_entity_poly.pdbx_seq_one_letter_code
_entity_poly.pdbx_strand_id
1 'polypeptide(L)'
;FGWYLKKIGSISVNRDKITKENLGLIERIKNSVKKSNRPILIFPQATRVLPDDRIPFKKGVGRIYKELNIKCQPVAINSGRVWQKNNILKTNKSVTISILNLIDPGLDPKDFISKIEKNIYAELDLID
;
A
#
# COMPACT_ATOMS: atom_id res chain seq x y z
N PHE A 1 -10.23 -7.75 -16.60
CA PHE A 1 -9.51 -6.64 -15.93
C PHE A 1 -8.04 -7.00 -15.64
N GLY A 2 -7.73 -8.26 -15.28
CA GLY A 2 -6.36 -8.70 -15.00
C GLY A 2 -5.35 -8.53 -16.14
N TRP A 3 -5.79 -8.66 -17.38
CA TRP A 3 -4.97 -8.40 -18.57
C TRP A 3 -4.50 -6.93 -18.65
N TYR A 4 -5.38 -5.98 -18.36
CA TYR A 4 -5.05 -4.56 -18.31
C TYR A 4 -4.01 -4.26 -17.22
N LEU A 5 -4.22 -4.80 -16.01
CA LEU A 5 -3.27 -4.66 -14.90
C LEU A 5 -1.88 -5.20 -15.27
N LYS A 6 -1.81 -6.32 -15.98
CA LYS A 6 -0.54 -6.86 -16.47
C LYS A 6 0.15 -5.92 -17.46
N LYS A 7 -0.60 -5.29 -18.36
CA LYS A 7 -0.05 -4.32 -19.33
C LYS A 7 0.54 -3.07 -18.70
N ILE A 8 -0.06 -2.56 -17.63
CA ILE A 8 0.45 -1.40 -16.90
C ILE A 8 1.59 -1.75 -15.93
N GLY A 9 2.03 -3.01 -15.90
CA GLY A 9 3.15 -3.46 -15.09
C GLY A 9 2.81 -3.81 -13.64
N SER A 10 1.53 -4.07 -13.34
CA SER A 10 1.14 -4.54 -12.00
C SER A 10 1.75 -5.89 -11.67
N ILE A 11 2.29 -6.03 -10.47
CA ILE A 11 2.88 -7.27 -9.98
C ILE A 11 1.79 -8.08 -9.28
N SER A 12 1.43 -9.22 -9.87
CA SER A 12 0.43 -10.11 -9.30
C SER A 12 0.97 -10.87 -8.09
N VAL A 13 0.15 -11.00 -7.04
CA VAL A 13 0.44 -11.80 -5.85
C VAL A 13 -0.61 -12.90 -5.73
N ASN A 14 -0.18 -14.15 -5.66
CA ASN A 14 -1.08 -15.26 -5.39
C ASN A 14 -1.33 -15.34 -3.87
N ARG A 15 -2.57 -15.12 -3.45
CA ARG A 15 -2.96 -15.10 -2.02
C ARG A 15 -3.15 -16.49 -1.43
N ASP A 16 -3.46 -17.48 -2.27
CA ASP A 16 -3.89 -18.82 -1.84
C ASP A 16 -2.72 -19.79 -1.63
N LYS A 17 -1.52 -19.41 -2.01
CA LYS A 17 -0.32 -20.23 -1.88
C LYS A 17 0.76 -19.52 -1.10
N ILE A 18 0.98 -19.94 0.16
CA ILE A 18 2.07 -19.47 1.03
C ILE A 18 3.46 -20.01 0.58
N THR A 19 3.56 -20.59 -0.60
CA THR A 19 4.70 -21.37 -1.07
C THR A 19 5.67 -20.60 -1.99
N LYS A 20 6.62 -21.30 -2.51
CA LYS A 20 7.79 -20.91 -3.34
C LYS A 20 7.60 -19.72 -4.31
N GLU A 21 6.38 -19.45 -4.78
CA GLU A 21 6.06 -18.28 -5.62
C GLU A 21 6.23 -16.94 -4.89
N ASN A 22 6.05 -16.91 -3.56
CA ASN A 22 6.27 -15.71 -2.76
C ASN A 22 7.76 -15.41 -2.54
N LEU A 23 8.65 -16.38 -2.69
CA LEU A 23 10.11 -16.15 -2.67
C LEU A 23 10.54 -15.36 -3.92
N GLY A 24 9.92 -15.61 -5.07
CA GLY A 24 10.17 -14.87 -6.30
C GLY A 24 9.49 -13.49 -6.36
N LEU A 25 8.58 -13.15 -5.42
CA LEU A 25 7.88 -11.87 -5.42
C LEU A 25 8.84 -10.70 -5.21
N ILE A 26 9.71 -10.77 -4.23
CA ILE A 26 10.69 -9.71 -3.92
C ILE A 26 11.62 -9.48 -5.11
N GLU A 27 12.10 -10.54 -5.75
CA GLU A 27 12.95 -10.43 -6.93
C GLU A 27 12.19 -9.80 -8.12
N ARG A 28 10.94 -10.16 -8.34
CA ARG A 28 10.08 -9.52 -9.36
C ARG A 28 9.89 -8.04 -9.08
N ILE A 29 9.69 -7.66 -7.81
CA ILE A 29 9.56 -6.26 -7.39
C ILE A 29 10.89 -5.53 -7.66
N LYS A 30 12.02 -6.06 -7.19
CA LYS A 30 13.36 -5.47 -7.41
C LYS A 30 13.64 -5.25 -8.91
N ASN A 31 13.36 -6.24 -9.72
CA ASN A 31 13.55 -6.17 -11.17
C ASN A 31 12.63 -5.15 -11.83
N SER A 32 11.39 -5.06 -11.38
CA SER A 32 10.43 -4.06 -11.89
C SER A 32 10.88 -2.63 -11.57
N VAL A 33 11.32 -2.39 -10.35
CA VAL A 33 11.85 -1.06 -9.93
C VAL A 33 13.07 -0.67 -10.77
N LYS A 34 14.04 -1.59 -10.90
CA LYS A 34 15.26 -1.32 -11.67
C LYS A 34 14.98 -1.03 -13.14
N LYS A 35 14.01 -1.74 -13.75
CA LYS A 35 13.70 -1.59 -15.18
C LYS A 35 12.84 -0.38 -15.51
N SER A 36 11.90 -0.03 -14.65
CA SER A 36 10.88 0.96 -14.99
C SER A 36 11.17 2.37 -14.48
N ASN A 37 12.08 2.52 -13.53
CA ASN A 37 12.33 3.79 -12.81
C ASN A 37 11.04 4.47 -12.29
N ARG A 38 10.02 3.65 -11.98
CA ARG A 38 8.73 4.11 -11.47
C ARG A 38 8.58 3.75 -9.99
N PRO A 39 7.88 4.56 -9.20
CA PRO A 39 7.56 4.20 -7.82
C PRO A 39 6.66 2.96 -7.78
N ILE A 40 6.77 2.20 -6.68
CA ILE A 40 5.85 1.11 -6.39
C ILE A 40 4.73 1.65 -5.50
N LEU A 41 3.49 1.40 -5.90
CA LEU A 41 2.31 1.65 -5.08
C LEU A 41 1.93 0.37 -4.33
N ILE A 42 1.80 0.48 -3.01
CA ILE A 42 1.39 -0.63 -2.14
C ILE A 42 0.25 -0.19 -1.23
N PHE A 43 -0.77 -1.02 -1.12
CA PHE A 43 -1.86 -0.84 -0.15
C PHE A 43 -1.58 -1.72 1.07
N PRO A 44 -1.14 -1.15 2.21
CA PRO A 44 -0.62 -1.93 3.33
C PRO A 44 -1.68 -2.76 4.05
N GLN A 45 -2.94 -2.37 3.97
CA GLN A 45 -4.07 -3.13 4.52
C GLN A 45 -4.37 -4.41 3.72
N ALA A 46 -3.97 -4.45 2.43
CA ALA A 46 -4.21 -5.53 1.47
C ALA A 46 -5.70 -5.86 1.22
N THR A 47 -6.62 -5.06 1.71
CA THR A 47 -8.05 -5.18 1.47
C THR A 47 -8.74 -3.82 1.59
N ARG A 48 -9.93 -3.69 1.06
CA ARG A 48 -10.81 -2.55 1.31
C ARG A 48 -11.55 -2.78 2.63
N VAL A 49 -11.50 -1.78 3.51
CA VAL A 49 -12.14 -1.77 4.82
C VAL A 49 -13.13 -0.61 4.90
N LEU A 50 -13.97 -0.61 5.91
CA LEU A 50 -14.82 0.55 6.19
C LEU A 50 -13.95 1.74 6.64
N PRO A 51 -14.39 2.97 6.41
CA PRO A 51 -13.61 4.16 6.74
C PRO A 51 -13.13 4.24 8.19
N ASP A 52 -13.93 3.75 9.13
CA ASP A 52 -13.62 3.81 10.56
C ASP A 52 -12.83 2.60 11.07
N ASP A 53 -12.65 1.57 10.23
CA ASP A 53 -11.87 0.39 10.59
C ASP A 53 -10.37 0.70 10.59
N ARG A 54 -9.70 0.43 11.69
CA ARG A 54 -8.25 0.58 11.86
C ARG A 54 -7.59 -0.80 11.98
N ILE A 55 -7.54 -1.52 10.85
CA ILE A 55 -6.92 -2.86 10.80
C ILE A 55 -5.39 -2.76 10.74
N PRO A 56 -4.66 -3.70 11.38
CA PRO A 56 -3.20 -3.71 11.32
C PRO A 56 -2.67 -3.88 9.89
N PHE A 57 -1.60 -3.18 9.58
CA PHE A 57 -0.92 -3.30 8.29
C PHE A 57 -0.20 -4.65 8.15
N LYS A 58 -0.17 -5.17 6.93
CA LYS A 58 0.39 -6.50 6.66
C LYS A 58 1.92 -6.50 6.74
N LYS A 59 2.49 -7.51 7.40
CA LYS A 59 3.95 -7.69 7.59
C LYS A 59 4.76 -7.68 6.28
N GLY A 60 4.13 -8.07 5.17
CA GLY A 60 4.76 -8.06 3.85
C GLY A 60 5.26 -6.69 3.41
N VAL A 61 4.60 -5.61 3.84
CA VAL A 61 5.01 -4.23 3.52
C VAL A 61 6.36 -3.89 4.13
N GLY A 62 6.57 -4.24 5.40
CA GLY A 62 7.86 -4.04 6.07
C GLY A 62 8.99 -4.86 5.45
N ARG A 63 8.69 -6.09 5.01
CA ARG A 63 9.65 -6.91 4.28
C ARG A 63 10.05 -6.27 2.95
N ILE A 64 9.08 -5.80 2.18
CA ILE A 64 9.34 -5.12 0.89
C ILE A 64 10.19 -3.86 1.13
N TYR A 65 9.85 -3.03 2.11
CA TYR A 65 10.63 -1.84 2.47
C TYR A 65 12.09 -2.19 2.78
N LYS A 66 12.34 -3.17 3.65
CA LYS A 66 13.69 -3.62 4.00
C LYS A 66 14.47 -4.12 2.79
N GLU A 67 13.84 -4.96 1.98
CA GLU A 67 14.50 -5.61 0.82
C GLU A 67 14.79 -4.64 -0.34
N LEU A 68 13.95 -3.63 -0.53
CA LEU A 68 14.18 -2.60 -1.54
C LEU A 68 15.20 -1.56 -1.10
N ASN A 69 15.28 -1.29 0.19
CA ASN A 69 16.15 -0.27 0.79
C ASN A 69 16.04 1.10 0.10
N ILE A 70 14.81 1.53 -0.17
CA ILE A 70 14.48 2.81 -0.81
C ILE A 70 13.57 3.65 0.09
N LYS A 71 13.50 4.94 -0.18
CA LYS A 71 12.59 5.86 0.52
C LYS A 71 11.13 5.43 0.33
N CYS A 72 10.34 5.60 1.38
CA CYS A 72 8.91 5.38 1.36
C CYS A 72 8.17 6.71 1.51
N GLN A 73 7.19 6.95 0.64
CA GLN A 73 6.26 8.07 0.73
C GLN A 73 4.91 7.54 1.23
N PRO A 74 4.58 7.70 2.52
CA PRO A 74 3.25 7.34 3.00
C PRO A 74 2.19 8.30 2.46
N VAL A 75 1.02 7.77 2.14
CA VAL A 75 -0.12 8.55 1.64
C VAL A 75 -1.38 8.10 2.36
N ALA A 76 -2.11 9.06 2.94
CA ALA A 76 -3.43 8.83 3.47
C ALA A 76 -4.49 9.24 2.43
N ILE A 77 -5.54 8.43 2.30
CA ILE A 77 -6.63 8.68 1.36
C ILE A 77 -7.97 8.28 1.98
N ASN A 78 -8.93 9.20 1.99
CA ASN A 78 -10.26 8.97 2.56
C ASN A 78 -11.30 8.48 1.52
N SER A 79 -10.87 7.90 0.43
CA SER A 79 -11.76 7.43 -0.66
C SER A 79 -12.88 6.49 -0.20
N GLY A 80 -12.70 5.78 0.91
CA GLY A 80 -13.75 4.95 1.52
C GLY A 80 -14.99 5.72 1.97
N ARG A 81 -14.86 7.02 2.26
CA ARG A 81 -16.00 7.90 2.57
C ARG A 81 -16.89 8.17 1.36
N VAL A 82 -16.29 8.15 0.18
CA VAL A 82 -16.95 8.46 -1.10
C VAL A 82 -17.37 7.19 -1.81
N TRP A 83 -16.54 6.17 -1.81
CA TRP A 83 -16.79 4.92 -2.52
C TRP A 83 -16.42 3.70 -1.66
N GLN A 84 -17.39 3.25 -0.89
CA GLN A 84 -17.25 2.04 -0.07
C GLN A 84 -17.32 0.77 -0.93
N LYS A 85 -16.79 -0.33 -0.38
CA LYS A 85 -16.93 -1.66 -0.98
C LYS A 85 -18.42 -2.00 -1.14
N ASN A 86 -18.80 -2.44 -2.35
CA ASN A 86 -20.17 -2.84 -2.69
C ASN A 86 -21.24 -1.74 -2.59
N ASN A 87 -20.85 -0.48 -2.53
CA ASN A 87 -21.77 0.66 -2.49
C ASN A 87 -21.66 1.53 -3.74
N ILE A 88 -22.71 2.35 -3.95
CA ILE A 88 -22.76 3.35 -5.01
C ILE A 88 -21.85 4.52 -4.63
N LEU A 89 -21.23 5.13 -5.62
CA LEU A 89 -20.45 6.35 -5.48
C LEU A 89 -21.31 7.48 -4.88
N LYS A 90 -20.84 8.10 -3.82
CA LYS A 90 -21.50 9.28 -3.22
C LYS A 90 -21.03 10.54 -3.94
N THR A 91 -21.94 11.21 -4.64
CA THR A 91 -21.60 12.34 -5.52
C THR A 91 -21.28 13.66 -4.79
N ASN A 92 -21.77 13.83 -3.57
CA ASN A 92 -21.59 15.08 -2.80
C ASN A 92 -20.50 14.97 -1.72
N LYS A 93 -19.46 14.21 -2.00
CA LYS A 93 -18.32 14.02 -1.09
C LYS A 93 -17.00 14.24 -1.83
N SER A 94 -16.06 14.84 -1.16
CA SER A 94 -14.70 15.03 -1.67
C SER A 94 -13.78 13.89 -1.26
N VAL A 95 -12.84 13.50 -2.14
CA VAL A 95 -11.72 12.63 -1.80
C VAL A 95 -10.52 13.50 -1.50
N THR A 96 -9.94 13.30 -0.33
CA THR A 96 -8.68 13.94 0.06
C THR A 96 -7.55 12.93 -0.04
N ILE A 97 -6.45 13.34 -0.65
CA ILE A 97 -5.19 12.60 -0.71
C ILE A 97 -4.15 13.44 0.02
N SER A 98 -3.67 12.95 1.15
CA SER A 98 -2.64 13.61 1.95
C SER A 98 -1.32 12.89 1.80
N ILE A 99 -0.29 13.63 1.37
CA ILE A 99 1.07 13.13 1.17
C ILE A 99 1.86 13.46 2.44
N LEU A 100 2.31 12.43 3.16
CA LEU A 100 2.99 12.56 4.43
C LEU A 100 4.52 12.70 4.23
N ASN A 101 5.25 12.92 5.32
CA ASN A 101 6.70 13.02 5.26
C ASN A 101 7.37 11.73 4.79
N LEU A 102 8.40 11.87 3.97
CA LEU A 102 9.23 10.75 3.50
C LEU A 102 9.86 10.01 4.69
N ILE A 103 9.94 8.70 4.55
CA ILE A 103 10.67 7.83 5.47
C ILE A 103 11.89 7.30 4.73
N ASP A 104 13.07 7.61 5.27
CA ASP A 104 14.35 7.10 4.75
C ASP A 104 14.47 5.59 5.00
N PRO A 105 15.24 4.86 4.18
CA PRO A 105 15.52 3.44 4.41
C PRO A 105 16.32 3.21 5.69
N GLY A 106 16.30 1.97 6.21
CA GLY A 106 17.14 1.55 7.33
C GLY A 106 16.40 1.25 8.64
N LEU A 107 15.09 1.51 8.73
CA LEU A 107 14.31 1.10 9.90
C LEU A 107 14.13 -0.42 9.94
N ASP A 108 13.99 -0.96 11.15
CA ASP A 108 13.51 -2.34 11.30
C ASP A 108 12.10 -2.48 10.69
N PRO A 109 11.76 -3.60 10.05
CA PRO A 109 10.46 -3.81 9.43
C PRO A 109 9.26 -3.60 10.35
N LYS A 110 9.38 -3.95 11.63
CA LYS A 110 8.29 -3.78 12.61
C LYS A 110 8.11 -2.30 12.96
N ASP A 111 9.23 -1.61 13.21
CA ASP A 111 9.23 -0.17 13.51
C ASP A 111 8.71 0.63 12.33
N PHE A 112 9.12 0.26 11.11
CA PHE A 112 8.61 0.86 9.89
C PHE A 112 7.09 0.71 9.77
N ILE A 113 6.56 -0.50 9.94
CA ILE A 113 5.11 -0.75 9.87
C ILE A 113 4.37 0.06 10.92
N SER A 114 4.83 0.03 12.18
CA SER A 114 4.22 0.80 13.28
C SER A 114 4.20 2.29 12.97
N LYS A 115 5.30 2.82 12.43
CA LYS A 115 5.42 4.23 12.06
C LYS A 115 4.44 4.63 10.94
N ILE A 116 4.38 3.88 9.84
CA ILE A 116 3.47 4.21 8.73
C ILE A 116 2.01 4.03 9.14
N GLU A 117 1.68 3.01 9.92
CA GLU A 117 0.34 2.76 10.43
C GLU A 117 -0.14 3.91 11.29
N LYS A 118 0.66 4.30 12.28
CA LYS A 118 0.36 5.45 13.16
C LYS A 118 0.18 6.73 12.36
N ASN A 119 1.10 7.04 11.44
CA ASN A 119 1.07 8.29 10.69
C ASN A 119 -0.13 8.35 9.74
N ILE A 120 -0.41 7.25 9.01
CA ILE A 120 -1.53 7.22 8.06
C ILE A 120 -2.87 7.29 8.79
N TYR A 121 -3.04 6.57 9.91
CA TYR A 121 -4.30 6.60 10.66
C TYR A 121 -4.52 7.93 11.36
N ALA A 122 -3.47 8.54 11.93
CA ALA A 122 -3.58 9.89 12.51
C ALA A 122 -3.98 10.94 11.44
N GLU A 123 -3.42 10.85 10.24
CA GLU A 123 -3.78 11.75 9.15
C GLU A 123 -5.20 11.50 8.64
N LEU A 124 -5.64 10.23 8.58
CA LEU A 124 -7.03 9.92 8.23
C LEU A 124 -8.03 10.52 9.21
N ASP A 125 -7.70 10.55 10.50
CA ASP A 125 -8.56 11.15 11.52
C ASP A 125 -8.68 12.69 11.35
N LEU A 126 -7.71 13.33 10.66
CA LEU A 126 -7.75 14.77 10.37
C LEU A 126 -8.49 15.11 9.05
N ILE A 127 -8.45 14.22 8.06
CA ILE A 127 -9.02 14.49 6.72
C ILE A 127 -10.39 13.84 6.49
N ASP A 128 -10.91 13.09 7.46
CA ASP A 128 -12.22 12.40 7.38
C ASP A 128 -13.43 13.31 7.75
#